data_708247c8ef80f60b103fd03503ecf3b7
#
_entry.id   708247c8ef80f60b103fd03503ecf3b7
#
_cell.length_a   1.000
_cell.length_b   1.000
_cell.length_c   1.000
_cell.angle_alpha   90.00
_cell.angle_beta   90.00
_cell.angle_gamma   90.00
#
_symmetry.space_group_name_H-M   'P 1'
#
loop_
_entity.id
_entity.type
_entity.pdbx_description
1 polymer ?
#
loop_
_entity_poly.entity_id
_entity_poly.type
_entity_poly.pdbx_seq_one_letter_code
_entity_poly.pdbx_strand_id
1 'polypeptide(L)'
;MATDPSQYKFNHSMLRVKDPKRSVQFYEFLGMKLINKLANPDAKFDLYFLAYDSPKAVSHGNHWTDREGIVELTHNYGTEDDPDYKIANGNTDPRGFGHLAISVDNIQAACQRLEDSGYKFQKKLTDGKMRHIAFVLDPDSYWVEVIGQKTLEETESVKETDTASYRLNHTMIRVKDAEVSLNFYKDVMGMQLKRTSENEKNGFNLYFLGYGAPTPEASANGANPLAGSEGLLELTWNYGTEKDPNFKYHDGNAEPQGFGHICIAVDDLEAACARFEEKKVNWKKRLTDGRMKNIAFVLDPDGYWIEVVQNEKLKARSNW
;
A
#
# COMPACT_ATOMS: atom_id res chain seq x y z
N MET A 1 15.99 -23.89 7.25
CA MET A 1 15.51 -24.22 5.87
C MET A 1 15.64 -22.95 5.04
N ALA A 2 15.71 -23.04 3.73
CA ALA A 2 15.70 -21.83 2.90
C ALA A 2 14.29 -21.20 2.93
N THR A 3 14.20 -19.88 2.90
CA THR A 3 12.93 -19.18 2.77
C THR A 3 12.35 -19.36 1.36
N ASP A 4 11.03 -19.37 1.25
CA ASP A 4 10.30 -19.51 -0.01
C ASP A 4 9.54 -18.20 -0.35
N PRO A 5 10.07 -17.38 -1.27
CA PRO A 5 9.41 -16.12 -1.65
C PRO A 5 8.00 -16.30 -2.22
N SER A 6 7.61 -17.49 -2.67
CA SER A 6 6.23 -17.74 -3.11
C SER A 6 5.20 -17.70 -1.97
N GLN A 7 5.66 -17.79 -0.72
CA GLN A 7 4.85 -17.70 0.49
C GLN A 7 4.81 -16.28 1.09
N TYR A 8 5.55 -15.34 0.51
CA TYR A 8 5.57 -13.96 0.98
C TYR A 8 4.24 -13.27 0.67
N LYS A 9 3.92 -12.26 1.48
CA LYS A 9 2.71 -11.44 1.33
C LYS A 9 3.05 -9.97 1.40
N PHE A 10 2.45 -9.15 0.54
CA PHE A 10 2.45 -7.70 0.70
C PHE A 10 1.48 -7.35 1.83
N ASN A 11 2.01 -7.26 3.04
CA ASN A 11 1.20 -7.21 4.26
C ASN A 11 0.53 -5.85 4.43
N HIS A 12 1.32 -4.79 4.57
CA HIS A 12 0.78 -3.45 4.83
C HIS A 12 1.60 -2.31 4.22
N SER A 13 0.97 -1.14 4.21
CA SER A 13 1.63 0.14 3.99
C SER A 13 1.39 1.04 5.18
N MET A 14 2.46 1.67 5.68
CA MET A 14 2.42 2.52 6.84
C MET A 14 2.33 3.99 6.44
N LEU A 15 1.35 4.69 7.02
CA LEU A 15 1.16 6.13 6.93
C LEU A 15 1.22 6.76 8.33
N ARG A 16 1.98 7.85 8.49
CA ARG A 16 1.88 8.69 9.67
C ARG A 16 0.61 9.50 9.62
N VAL A 17 -0.08 9.60 10.74
CA VAL A 17 -1.33 10.36 10.88
C VAL A 17 -1.25 11.36 12.01
N LYS A 18 -1.87 12.53 11.79
CA LYS A 18 -1.91 13.60 12.80
C LYS A 18 -2.83 13.23 13.97
N ASP A 19 -4.03 12.78 13.67
CA ASP A 19 -5.06 12.41 14.64
C ASP A 19 -5.62 11.02 14.28
N PRO A 20 -5.29 9.98 15.07
CA PRO A 20 -5.67 8.62 14.76
C PRO A 20 -7.18 8.39 14.79
N LYS A 21 -7.95 9.18 15.59
CA LYS A 21 -9.41 9.05 15.62
C LYS A 21 -10.03 9.41 14.29
N ARG A 22 -9.59 10.51 13.70
CA ARG A 22 -10.09 10.98 12.40
C ARG A 22 -9.71 10.01 11.29
N SER A 23 -8.47 9.55 11.30
CA SER A 23 -7.97 8.66 10.24
C SER A 23 -8.60 7.27 10.35
N VAL A 24 -8.70 6.68 11.55
CA VAL A 24 -9.42 5.41 11.76
C VAL A 24 -10.87 5.53 11.30
N GLN A 25 -11.58 6.60 11.69
CA GLN A 25 -12.97 6.84 11.25
C GLN A 25 -13.11 6.90 9.74
N PHE A 26 -12.16 7.52 9.03
CA PHE A 26 -12.16 7.58 7.58
C PHE A 26 -12.02 6.19 6.94
N TYR A 27 -11.05 5.39 7.38
CA TYR A 27 -10.86 4.05 6.83
C TYR A 27 -11.98 3.08 7.23
N GLU A 28 -12.56 3.23 8.42
CA GLU A 28 -13.79 2.50 8.82
C GLU A 28 -15.00 2.92 7.97
N PHE A 29 -15.13 4.20 7.63
CA PHE A 29 -16.14 4.65 6.68
C PHE A 29 -15.95 4.00 5.32
N LEU A 30 -14.74 3.74 4.85
CA LEU A 30 -14.45 2.97 3.64
C LEU A 30 -14.73 1.46 3.79
N GLY A 31 -15.16 0.98 4.98
CA GLY A 31 -15.52 -0.41 5.24
C GLY A 31 -14.41 -1.26 5.84
N MET A 32 -13.25 -0.69 6.13
CA MET A 32 -12.19 -1.40 6.86
C MET A 32 -12.58 -1.59 8.33
N LYS A 33 -11.90 -2.51 9.00
CA LYS A 33 -11.99 -2.72 10.44
C LYS A 33 -10.62 -2.56 11.08
N LEU A 34 -10.59 -1.99 12.27
CA LEU A 34 -9.41 -2.04 13.13
C LEU A 34 -9.20 -3.48 13.59
N ILE A 35 -8.20 -4.15 13.02
CA ILE A 35 -7.92 -5.58 13.28
C ILE A 35 -6.85 -5.78 14.35
N ASN A 36 -5.99 -4.76 14.58
CA ASN A 36 -4.96 -4.79 15.60
C ASN A 36 -4.57 -3.36 16.01
N LYS A 37 -4.16 -3.20 17.28
CA LYS A 37 -3.57 -1.97 17.80
C LYS A 37 -2.38 -2.33 18.68
N LEU A 38 -1.23 -1.69 18.44
CA LEU A 38 -0.03 -1.83 19.26
C LEU A 38 0.31 -0.47 19.89
N ALA A 39 0.23 -0.40 21.20
CA ALA A 39 0.61 0.80 21.96
C ALA A 39 2.08 0.73 22.34
N ASN A 40 2.83 1.81 22.11
CA ASN A 40 4.23 1.94 22.47
C ASN A 40 4.46 3.21 23.31
N PRO A 41 3.92 3.28 24.53
CA PRO A 41 3.95 4.52 25.32
C PRO A 41 5.37 5.00 25.67
N ASP A 42 6.31 4.08 25.87
CA ASP A 42 7.72 4.44 26.13
C ASP A 42 8.38 5.10 24.93
N ALA A 43 7.98 4.76 23.73
CA ALA A 43 8.46 5.35 22.47
C ALA A 43 7.54 6.47 21.97
N LYS A 44 6.43 6.75 22.67
CA LYS A 44 5.44 7.80 22.40
C LYS A 44 4.77 7.69 21.02
N PHE A 45 4.40 6.49 20.61
CA PHE A 45 3.58 6.26 19.41
C PHE A 45 2.67 5.05 19.56
N ASP A 46 1.57 5.06 18.82
CA ASP A 46 0.67 3.93 18.65
C ASP A 46 0.59 3.53 17.16
N LEU A 47 0.38 2.25 16.92
CA LEU A 47 0.13 1.67 15.60
C LEU A 47 -1.30 1.12 15.53
N TYR A 48 -2.01 1.45 14.45
CA TYR A 48 -3.37 1.00 14.18
C TYR A 48 -3.38 0.27 12.85
N PHE A 49 -3.79 -0.99 12.85
CA PHE A 49 -3.84 -1.82 11.64
C PHE A 49 -5.29 -1.99 11.20
N LEU A 50 -5.61 -1.51 10.00
CA LEU A 50 -6.95 -1.58 9.43
C LEU A 50 -6.93 -2.43 8.16
N ALA A 51 -7.95 -3.27 7.99
CA ALA A 51 -8.11 -4.13 6.82
C ALA A 51 -9.58 -4.38 6.51
N TYR A 52 -9.87 -4.80 5.29
CA TYR A 52 -11.16 -5.37 4.98
C TYR A 52 -11.28 -6.76 5.60
N ASP A 53 -12.24 -6.94 6.52
CA ASP A 53 -12.45 -8.18 7.28
C ASP A 53 -13.93 -8.57 7.33
N SER A 54 -14.64 -8.36 6.23
CA SER A 54 -15.96 -8.91 6.02
C SER A 54 -15.87 -10.40 5.67
N PRO A 55 -16.97 -11.18 5.74
CA PRO A 55 -17.01 -12.54 5.23
C PRO A 55 -16.67 -12.67 3.73
N LYS A 56 -16.68 -11.56 2.98
CA LYS A 56 -16.30 -11.50 1.55
C LYS A 56 -14.81 -11.19 1.34
N ALA A 57 -14.07 -10.82 2.38
CA ALA A 57 -12.65 -10.53 2.30
C ALA A 57 -11.83 -11.81 2.14
N VAL A 58 -10.78 -11.76 1.33
CA VAL A 58 -9.90 -12.90 1.06
C VAL A 58 -9.23 -13.42 2.33
N SER A 59 -8.83 -12.51 3.21
CA SER A 59 -8.13 -12.81 4.47
C SER A 59 -9.02 -12.77 5.69
N HIS A 60 -10.37 -12.97 5.54
CA HIS A 60 -11.30 -12.90 6.66
C HIS A 60 -10.88 -13.80 7.83
N GLY A 61 -10.82 -13.22 9.04
CA GLY A 61 -10.46 -13.91 10.29
C GLY A 61 -8.98 -14.31 10.43
N ASN A 62 -8.13 -14.05 9.43
CA ASN A 62 -6.71 -14.37 9.54
C ASN A 62 -6.00 -13.45 10.52
N HIS A 63 -4.92 -13.96 11.13
CA HIS A 63 -4.00 -13.13 11.92
C HIS A 63 -3.42 -11.99 11.07
N TRP A 64 -3.17 -10.83 11.66
CA TRP A 64 -2.73 -9.64 10.92
C TRP A 64 -1.44 -9.86 10.10
N THR A 65 -0.51 -10.72 10.56
CA THR A 65 0.70 -11.08 9.81
C THR A 65 0.44 -12.05 8.65
N ASP A 66 -0.74 -12.67 8.58
CA ASP A 66 -1.13 -13.60 7.50
C ASP A 66 -2.13 -12.97 6.53
N ARG A 67 -2.04 -11.66 6.33
CA ARG A 67 -2.91 -10.89 5.45
C ARG A 67 -2.13 -10.15 4.39
N GLU A 68 -2.82 -9.81 3.32
CA GLU A 68 -2.44 -8.78 2.36
C GLU A 68 -3.40 -7.60 2.50
N GLY A 69 -2.98 -6.41 2.05
CA GLY A 69 -3.86 -5.27 1.98
C GLY A 69 -4.27 -4.68 3.34
N ILE A 70 -3.31 -4.42 4.22
CA ILE A 70 -3.50 -3.70 5.47
C ILE A 70 -2.99 -2.26 5.33
N VAL A 71 -3.68 -1.32 5.96
CA VAL A 71 -3.18 0.03 6.24
C VAL A 71 -2.72 0.08 7.69
N GLU A 72 -1.44 0.38 7.90
CA GLU A 72 -0.92 0.74 9.21
C GLU A 72 -0.92 2.26 9.36
N LEU A 73 -1.58 2.76 10.40
CA LEU A 73 -1.54 4.17 10.77
C LEU A 73 -0.65 4.34 11.99
N THR A 74 0.42 5.13 11.86
CA THR A 74 1.33 5.47 12.96
C THR A 74 0.99 6.86 13.49
N HIS A 75 0.59 6.93 14.75
CA HIS A 75 0.35 8.17 15.47
C HIS A 75 1.46 8.44 16.48
N ASN A 76 2.20 9.54 16.31
CA ASN A 76 3.14 10.04 17.31
C ASN A 76 2.38 10.93 18.31
N TYR A 77 2.54 10.68 19.59
CA TYR A 77 1.78 11.36 20.64
C TYR A 77 2.00 12.87 20.62
N GLY A 78 0.91 13.63 20.67
CA GLY A 78 0.89 15.08 20.71
C GLY A 78 0.75 15.75 19.34
N THR A 79 0.86 15.00 18.24
CA THR A 79 0.68 15.59 16.90
C THR A 79 -0.76 16.07 16.67
N GLU A 80 -1.74 15.44 17.32
CA GLU A 80 -3.15 15.81 17.26
C GLU A 80 -3.42 17.22 17.78
N ASP A 81 -2.64 17.66 18.78
CA ASP A 81 -2.78 18.95 19.44
C ASP A 81 -1.85 20.05 18.85
N ASP A 82 -0.92 19.68 17.98
CA ASP A 82 0.01 20.62 17.34
C ASP A 82 -0.59 21.23 16.07
N PRO A 83 -0.97 22.54 16.07
CA PRO A 83 -1.56 23.19 14.92
C PRO A 83 -0.60 23.30 13.71
N ASP A 84 0.69 23.29 13.95
CA ASP A 84 1.74 23.45 12.93
C ASP A 84 2.20 22.11 12.35
N TYR A 85 1.85 20.99 12.98
CA TYR A 85 2.20 19.66 12.48
C TYR A 85 1.55 19.39 11.11
N LYS A 86 2.41 19.10 10.14
CA LYS A 86 2.02 18.81 8.75
C LYS A 86 2.61 17.49 8.30
N ILE A 87 1.81 16.75 7.58
CA ILE A 87 2.20 15.50 6.95
C ILE A 87 2.46 15.73 5.47
N ALA A 88 3.58 15.22 4.97
CA ALA A 88 3.87 15.19 3.55
C ALA A 88 3.08 14.07 2.88
N ASN A 89 2.12 14.41 2.03
CA ASN A 89 1.28 13.42 1.35
C ASN A 89 1.99 12.72 0.17
N GLY A 90 3.22 13.12 -0.16
CA GLY A 90 4.04 12.54 -1.23
C GLY A 90 3.67 12.98 -2.66
N ASN A 91 2.61 13.76 -2.85
CA ASN A 91 2.16 14.24 -4.16
C ASN A 91 2.53 15.71 -4.43
N THR A 92 2.88 16.44 -3.38
CA THR A 92 3.53 17.76 -3.46
C THR A 92 5.00 17.61 -3.14
N ASP A 93 5.84 18.55 -3.55
CA ASP A 93 7.28 18.47 -3.28
C ASP A 93 7.57 18.52 -1.76
N PRO A 94 8.43 17.63 -1.29
CA PRO A 94 9.19 16.61 -2.02
C PRO A 94 8.32 15.37 -2.34
N ARG A 95 8.32 14.95 -3.64
CA ARG A 95 7.46 13.86 -4.14
C ARG A 95 8.08 12.48 -3.90
N GLY A 96 7.23 11.48 -3.67
CA GLY A 96 7.66 10.09 -3.49
C GLY A 96 6.46 9.14 -3.50
N PHE A 97 5.92 8.78 -2.34
CA PHE A 97 4.66 8.06 -2.21
C PHE A 97 3.55 8.74 -3.02
N GLY A 98 2.65 7.96 -3.60
CA GLY A 98 1.57 8.52 -4.40
C GLY A 98 0.20 8.37 -3.75
N HIS A 99 -0.25 7.14 -3.58
CA HIS A 99 -1.58 6.86 -3.04
C HIS A 99 -1.73 5.43 -2.53
N LEU A 100 -2.75 5.22 -1.73
CA LEU A 100 -3.39 3.91 -1.55
C LEU A 100 -4.54 3.81 -2.55
N ALA A 101 -4.86 2.60 -3.02
CA ALA A 101 -6.01 2.38 -3.89
C ALA A 101 -6.95 1.35 -3.31
N ILE A 102 -8.25 1.67 -3.36
CA ILE A 102 -9.32 0.75 -3.01
C ILE A 102 -10.10 0.37 -4.26
N SER A 103 -10.45 -0.90 -4.39
CA SER A 103 -11.39 -1.35 -5.41
C SER A 103 -12.77 -1.57 -4.80
N VAL A 104 -13.79 -1.10 -5.50
CA VAL A 104 -15.18 -1.07 -5.04
C VAL A 104 -16.09 -1.73 -6.07
N ASP A 105 -17.18 -2.34 -5.62
CA ASP A 105 -18.15 -3.04 -6.48
C ASP A 105 -18.88 -2.09 -7.44
N ASN A 106 -19.16 -0.86 -7.00
CA ASN A 106 -19.82 0.19 -7.77
C ASN A 106 -19.15 1.55 -7.50
N ILE A 107 -18.31 1.98 -8.42
CA ILE A 107 -17.52 3.21 -8.24
C ILE A 107 -18.38 4.48 -8.21
N GLN A 108 -19.47 4.53 -8.98
CA GLN A 108 -20.37 5.68 -9.01
C GLN A 108 -21.06 5.86 -7.65
N ALA A 109 -21.66 4.78 -7.11
CA ALA A 109 -22.31 4.83 -5.80
C ALA A 109 -21.32 5.03 -4.66
N ALA A 110 -20.11 4.45 -4.74
CA ALA A 110 -19.06 4.65 -3.74
C ALA A 110 -18.60 6.11 -3.69
N CYS A 111 -18.36 6.75 -4.84
CA CYS A 111 -17.99 8.16 -4.91
C CYS A 111 -19.14 9.07 -4.45
N GLN A 112 -20.39 8.77 -4.81
CA GLN A 112 -21.53 9.53 -4.33
C GLN A 112 -21.67 9.47 -2.81
N ARG A 113 -21.50 8.27 -2.22
CA ARG A 113 -21.52 8.08 -0.76
C ARG A 113 -20.44 8.91 -0.05
N LEU A 114 -19.24 9.01 -0.63
CA LEU A 114 -18.14 9.84 -0.12
C LEU A 114 -18.46 11.33 -0.23
N GLU A 115 -19.02 11.78 -1.37
CA GLU A 115 -19.43 13.17 -1.57
C GLU A 115 -20.55 13.59 -0.60
N ASP A 116 -21.57 12.77 -0.43
CA ASP A 116 -22.70 13.01 0.48
C ASP A 116 -22.26 13.11 1.94
N SER A 117 -21.16 12.42 2.30
CA SER A 117 -20.55 12.48 3.63
C SER A 117 -19.55 13.63 3.80
N GLY A 118 -19.37 14.48 2.77
CA GLY A 118 -18.55 15.68 2.83
C GLY A 118 -17.03 15.44 2.69
N TYR A 119 -16.60 14.24 2.27
CA TYR A 119 -15.19 14.01 2.01
C TYR A 119 -14.70 14.76 0.77
N LYS A 120 -13.48 15.28 0.84
CA LYS A 120 -12.88 16.05 -0.23
C LYS A 120 -12.26 15.15 -1.29
N PHE A 121 -12.38 15.54 -2.54
CA PHE A 121 -11.75 14.85 -3.65
C PHE A 121 -10.61 15.68 -4.22
N GLN A 122 -9.50 15.01 -4.52
CA GLN A 122 -8.45 15.53 -5.39
C GLN A 122 -8.90 15.45 -6.85
N LYS A 123 -9.64 14.38 -7.21
CA LYS A 123 -10.23 14.17 -8.53
C LYS A 123 -11.55 13.41 -8.38
N LYS A 124 -12.64 13.98 -8.87
CA LYS A 124 -13.93 13.30 -8.97
C LYS A 124 -14.02 12.46 -10.26
N LEU A 125 -14.98 11.53 -10.31
CA LEU A 125 -15.27 10.76 -11.53
C LEU A 125 -15.62 11.65 -12.72
N THR A 126 -16.26 12.79 -12.47
CA THR A 126 -16.67 13.76 -13.47
C THR A 126 -15.53 14.63 -14.01
N ASP A 127 -14.37 14.63 -13.35
CA ASP A 127 -13.26 15.48 -13.71
C ASP A 127 -12.42 14.87 -14.84
N GLY A 128 -12.21 15.65 -15.90
CA GLY A 128 -11.37 15.26 -17.03
C GLY A 128 -11.93 14.09 -17.84
N LYS A 129 -11.01 13.32 -18.47
CA LYS A 129 -11.36 12.23 -19.40
C LYS A 129 -11.40 10.85 -18.73
N MET A 130 -10.66 10.64 -17.64
CA MET A 130 -10.59 9.35 -16.93
C MET A 130 -11.75 9.24 -15.93
N ARG A 131 -12.89 8.71 -16.38
CA ARG A 131 -14.12 8.59 -15.59
C ARG A 131 -14.24 7.27 -14.82
N HIS A 132 -13.23 6.43 -14.88
CA HIS A 132 -13.19 5.12 -14.24
C HIS A 132 -12.31 5.09 -12.99
N ILE A 133 -11.76 6.25 -12.59
CA ILE A 133 -10.99 6.44 -11.35
C ILE A 133 -11.36 7.76 -10.69
N ALA A 134 -11.34 7.78 -9.37
CA ALA A 134 -11.44 8.99 -8.56
C ALA A 134 -10.34 8.99 -7.50
N PHE A 135 -10.01 10.15 -6.93
CA PHE A 135 -9.11 10.28 -5.80
C PHE A 135 -9.81 11.05 -4.70
N VAL A 136 -10.09 10.39 -3.58
CA VAL A 136 -10.57 11.03 -2.35
C VAL A 136 -9.38 11.33 -1.45
N LEU A 137 -9.48 12.39 -0.65
CA LEU A 137 -8.46 12.76 0.33
C LEU A 137 -8.85 12.22 1.71
N ASP A 138 -7.89 11.57 2.37
CA ASP A 138 -8.03 11.23 3.76
C ASP A 138 -7.88 12.47 4.67
N PRO A 139 -8.06 12.37 6.01
CA PRO A 139 -7.96 13.51 6.91
C PRO A 139 -6.60 14.22 6.92
N ASP A 140 -5.53 13.55 6.52
CA ASP A 140 -4.17 14.08 6.43
C ASP A 140 -3.77 14.45 4.99
N SER A 141 -4.74 14.44 4.06
CA SER A 141 -4.58 14.76 2.64
C SER A 141 -3.77 13.74 1.84
N TYR A 142 -3.62 12.52 2.32
CA TYR A 142 -3.18 11.43 1.47
C TYR A 142 -4.24 11.14 0.40
N TRP A 143 -3.78 10.78 -0.78
CA TRP A 143 -4.66 10.40 -1.86
C TRP A 143 -5.07 8.93 -1.68
N VAL A 144 -6.37 8.67 -1.78
CA VAL A 144 -6.93 7.33 -1.86
C VAL A 144 -7.63 7.20 -3.20
N GLU A 145 -7.05 6.41 -4.09
CA GLU A 145 -7.64 6.09 -5.38
C GLU A 145 -8.82 5.16 -5.20
N VAL A 146 -9.90 5.42 -5.91
CA VAL A 146 -11.09 4.57 -5.98
C VAL A 146 -11.19 4.02 -7.39
N ILE A 147 -11.16 2.69 -7.54
CA ILE A 147 -11.29 1.97 -8.80
C ILE A 147 -12.49 1.02 -8.78
N GLY A 148 -13.13 0.80 -9.93
CA GLY A 148 -14.28 -0.11 -10.05
C GLY A 148 -13.85 -1.56 -10.25
N GLN A 149 -14.50 -2.50 -9.54
CA GLN A 149 -14.43 -3.94 -9.80
C GLN A 149 -15.28 -4.35 -11.02
N LYS A 150 -16.23 -3.51 -11.39
CA LYS A 150 -17.12 -3.68 -12.54
C LYS A 150 -16.98 -2.48 -13.48
N THR A 151 -17.47 -2.63 -14.70
CA THR A 151 -17.53 -1.50 -15.63
C THR A 151 -18.58 -0.48 -15.22
N LEU A 152 -18.51 0.73 -15.77
CA LEU A 152 -19.50 1.78 -15.49
C LEU A 152 -20.90 1.39 -15.97
N GLU A 153 -20.97 0.69 -17.10
CA GLU A 153 -22.23 0.24 -17.69
C GLU A 153 -22.93 -0.81 -16.81
N GLU A 154 -22.16 -1.74 -16.23
CA GLU A 154 -22.71 -2.77 -15.32
C GLU A 154 -23.30 -2.17 -14.04
N THR A 155 -22.89 -0.98 -13.67
CA THR A 155 -23.29 -0.31 -12.41
C THR A 155 -24.19 0.92 -12.61
N GLU A 156 -24.48 1.32 -13.85
CA GLU A 156 -25.21 2.55 -14.18
C GLU A 156 -26.57 2.69 -13.49
N SER A 157 -27.31 1.58 -13.38
CA SER A 157 -28.65 1.55 -12.76
C SER A 157 -28.63 1.29 -11.25
N VAL A 158 -27.46 0.95 -10.66
CA VAL A 158 -27.32 0.56 -9.25
C VAL A 158 -26.88 1.78 -8.45
N LYS A 159 -27.68 2.22 -7.48
CA LYS A 159 -27.39 3.39 -6.65
C LYS A 159 -26.69 3.06 -5.33
N GLU A 160 -26.51 1.78 -5.04
CA GLU A 160 -25.93 1.31 -3.79
C GLU A 160 -24.55 0.72 -4.04
N THR A 161 -23.72 0.70 -3.01
CA THR A 161 -22.42 0.07 -2.98
C THR A 161 -22.26 -0.74 -1.69
N ASP A 162 -21.63 -1.90 -1.79
CA ASP A 162 -21.41 -2.82 -0.67
C ASP A 162 -19.98 -2.74 -0.18
N THR A 163 -19.76 -1.98 0.89
CA THR A 163 -18.41 -1.82 1.50
C THR A 163 -17.81 -3.15 1.98
N ALA A 164 -18.62 -4.20 2.17
CA ALA A 164 -18.13 -5.54 2.52
C ALA A 164 -17.39 -6.22 1.36
N SER A 165 -17.55 -5.73 0.13
CA SER A 165 -16.87 -6.24 -1.07
C SER A 165 -15.61 -5.45 -1.45
N TYR A 166 -15.35 -4.33 -0.77
CA TYR A 166 -14.18 -3.49 -1.05
C TYR A 166 -12.88 -4.19 -0.71
N ARG A 167 -11.79 -3.77 -1.36
CA ARG A 167 -10.44 -4.31 -1.15
C ARG A 167 -9.42 -3.19 -1.14
N LEU A 168 -8.36 -3.32 -0.33
CA LEU A 168 -7.15 -2.51 -0.49
C LEU A 168 -6.34 -3.11 -1.64
N ASN A 169 -6.49 -2.51 -2.81
CA ASN A 169 -5.99 -3.07 -4.05
C ASN A 169 -4.47 -2.90 -4.19
N HIS A 170 -3.99 -1.66 -4.11
CA HIS A 170 -2.56 -1.39 -4.25
C HIS A 170 -2.08 -0.17 -3.46
N THR A 171 -0.77 -0.10 -3.35
CA THR A 171 -0.01 1.05 -2.86
C THR A 171 0.87 1.54 -3.99
N MET A 172 0.83 2.83 -4.31
CA MET A 172 1.65 3.42 -5.36
C MET A 172 2.83 4.19 -4.79
N ILE A 173 4.01 3.88 -5.28
CA ILE A 173 5.24 4.65 -5.06
C ILE A 173 5.87 5.04 -6.40
N ARG A 174 6.55 6.18 -6.43
CA ARG A 174 7.31 6.62 -7.59
C ARG A 174 8.72 6.04 -7.54
N VAL A 175 9.21 5.60 -8.69
CA VAL A 175 10.56 5.04 -8.83
C VAL A 175 11.36 5.83 -9.87
N LYS A 176 12.65 6.03 -9.57
CA LYS A 176 13.56 6.77 -10.46
C LYS A 176 13.86 6.02 -11.74
N ASP A 177 14.09 4.71 -11.63
CA ASP A 177 14.47 3.82 -12.72
C ASP A 177 13.63 2.54 -12.66
N ALA A 178 12.78 2.35 -13.66
CA ALA A 178 11.87 1.23 -13.71
C ALA A 178 12.60 -0.11 -13.78
N GLU A 179 13.68 -0.22 -14.56
CA GLU A 179 14.41 -1.49 -14.72
C GLU A 179 15.07 -1.91 -13.41
N VAL A 180 15.74 -0.98 -12.74
CA VAL A 180 16.41 -1.22 -11.45
C VAL A 180 15.39 -1.64 -10.40
N SER A 181 14.26 -0.93 -10.30
CA SER A 181 13.22 -1.22 -9.32
C SER A 181 12.49 -2.54 -9.63
N LEU A 182 12.16 -2.82 -10.88
CA LEU A 182 11.54 -4.09 -11.29
C LEU A 182 12.45 -5.29 -10.97
N ASN A 183 13.76 -5.19 -11.25
CA ASN A 183 14.71 -6.25 -10.90
C ASN A 183 14.78 -6.47 -9.41
N PHE A 184 14.81 -5.38 -8.61
CA PHE A 184 14.80 -5.50 -7.15
C PHE A 184 13.53 -6.20 -6.64
N TYR A 185 12.35 -5.74 -7.01
CA TYR A 185 11.10 -6.31 -6.49
C TYR A 185 10.86 -7.74 -6.99
N LYS A 186 11.30 -8.10 -8.20
CA LYS A 186 11.20 -9.46 -8.73
C LYS A 186 12.26 -10.39 -8.16
N ASP A 187 13.53 -10.02 -8.25
CA ASP A 187 14.64 -10.94 -7.98
C ASP A 187 15.04 -10.99 -6.51
N VAL A 188 14.83 -9.87 -5.79
CA VAL A 188 15.12 -9.77 -4.35
C VAL A 188 13.86 -10.05 -3.53
N MET A 189 12.78 -9.33 -3.76
CA MET A 189 11.55 -9.49 -2.99
C MET A 189 10.70 -10.68 -3.44
N GLY A 190 10.95 -11.27 -4.62
CA GLY A 190 10.20 -12.42 -5.13
C GLY A 190 8.82 -12.11 -5.66
N MET A 191 8.51 -10.83 -5.89
CA MET A 191 7.23 -10.42 -6.48
C MET A 191 7.13 -10.78 -7.97
N GLN A 192 5.92 -10.93 -8.45
CA GLN A 192 5.62 -11.14 -9.86
C GLN A 192 5.07 -9.85 -10.47
N LEU A 193 5.55 -9.51 -11.68
CA LEU A 193 4.94 -8.46 -12.47
C LEU A 193 3.58 -8.95 -12.97
N LYS A 194 2.52 -8.30 -12.52
CA LYS A 194 1.13 -8.64 -12.86
C LYS A 194 0.63 -7.90 -14.09
N ARG A 195 1.05 -6.65 -14.26
CA ARG A 195 0.62 -5.80 -15.37
C ARG A 195 1.60 -4.65 -15.59
N THR A 196 1.74 -4.24 -16.85
CA THR A 196 2.34 -2.98 -17.27
C THR A 196 1.28 -2.11 -17.95
N SER A 197 1.25 -0.81 -17.65
CA SER A 197 0.42 0.17 -18.34
C SER A 197 1.30 1.31 -18.84
N GLU A 198 1.44 1.42 -20.16
CA GLU A 198 2.23 2.44 -20.80
C GLU A 198 1.37 3.69 -21.04
N ASN A 199 1.88 4.85 -20.64
CA ASN A 199 1.24 6.15 -20.78
C ASN A 199 2.17 7.15 -21.45
N GLU A 200 2.67 6.80 -22.63
CA GLU A 200 3.65 7.59 -23.37
C GLU A 200 3.23 9.06 -23.55
N LYS A 201 1.95 9.31 -23.85
CA LYS A 201 1.42 10.66 -24.04
C LYS A 201 1.54 11.54 -22.78
N ASN A 202 1.55 10.92 -21.61
CA ASN A 202 1.65 11.60 -20.31
C ASN A 202 3.05 11.46 -19.69
N GLY A 203 3.98 10.74 -20.34
CA GLY A 203 5.37 10.64 -19.94
C GLY A 203 5.63 9.75 -18.74
N PHE A 204 4.83 8.70 -18.52
CA PHE A 204 5.05 7.75 -17.45
C PHE A 204 4.55 6.35 -17.79
N ASN A 205 5.10 5.34 -17.11
CA ASN A 205 4.57 3.97 -17.10
C ASN A 205 4.23 3.53 -15.68
N LEU A 206 3.27 2.61 -15.59
CA LEU A 206 2.85 1.96 -14.36
C LEU A 206 3.16 0.47 -14.43
N TYR A 207 3.70 -0.07 -13.32
CA TYR A 207 4.03 -1.48 -13.18
C TYR A 207 3.39 -2.00 -11.89
N PHE A 208 2.52 -3.00 -12.03
CA PHE A 208 1.83 -3.62 -10.89
C PHE A 208 2.50 -4.93 -10.55
N LEU A 209 2.98 -5.04 -9.31
CA LEU A 209 3.63 -6.24 -8.78
C LEU A 209 2.84 -6.79 -7.59
N GLY A 210 2.98 -8.09 -7.34
CA GLY A 210 2.36 -8.75 -6.19
C GLY A 210 2.78 -10.19 -6.07
N TYR A 211 2.32 -10.83 -5.01
CA TYR A 211 2.53 -12.27 -4.79
C TYR A 211 1.36 -13.10 -5.35
N GLY A 212 1.45 -14.42 -5.25
CA GLY A 212 0.39 -15.34 -5.66
C GLY A 212 0.26 -15.54 -7.16
N ALA A 213 -0.90 -16.07 -7.59
CA ALA A 213 -1.15 -16.51 -8.96
C ALA A 213 -1.02 -15.38 -10.00
N PRO A 214 -0.68 -15.71 -11.25
CA PRO A 214 -0.72 -14.75 -12.35
C PRO A 214 -2.11 -14.13 -12.50
N THR A 215 -2.16 -12.87 -12.87
CA THR A 215 -3.43 -12.18 -13.16
C THR A 215 -3.86 -12.47 -14.58
N PRO A 216 -5.17 -12.62 -14.86
CA PRO A 216 -5.69 -12.72 -16.23
C PRO A 216 -5.29 -11.49 -17.06
N GLU A 217 -4.92 -11.69 -18.32
CA GLU A 217 -4.49 -10.60 -19.23
C GLU A 217 -5.60 -9.58 -19.49
N ALA A 218 -6.85 -10.02 -19.55
CA ALA A 218 -8.03 -9.16 -19.69
C ALA A 218 -9.26 -9.83 -19.08
N SER A 219 -10.20 -9.01 -18.61
CA SER A 219 -11.54 -9.49 -18.28
C SER A 219 -12.43 -9.48 -19.52
N ALA A 220 -13.32 -10.47 -19.65
CA ALA A 220 -14.21 -10.62 -20.80
C ALA A 220 -15.15 -9.41 -21.00
N ASN A 221 -15.46 -8.67 -19.94
CA ASN A 221 -16.35 -7.52 -19.93
C ASN A 221 -15.63 -6.15 -19.95
N GLY A 222 -14.30 -6.11 -20.07
CA GLY A 222 -13.53 -4.87 -20.09
C GLY A 222 -13.27 -4.23 -18.71
N ALA A 223 -13.68 -4.88 -17.61
CA ALA A 223 -13.32 -4.43 -16.27
C ALA A 223 -11.81 -4.54 -16.02
N ASN A 224 -11.29 -3.79 -15.02
CA ASN A 224 -9.88 -3.89 -14.66
C ASN A 224 -9.57 -5.29 -14.09
N PRO A 225 -8.72 -6.10 -14.75
CA PRO A 225 -8.44 -7.46 -14.29
C PRO A 225 -7.73 -7.53 -12.94
N LEU A 226 -7.10 -6.44 -12.50
CA LEU A 226 -6.47 -6.34 -11.18
C LEU A 226 -7.43 -5.88 -10.08
N ALA A 227 -8.64 -5.43 -10.39
CA ALA A 227 -9.55 -4.86 -9.40
C ALA A 227 -9.97 -5.85 -8.29
N GLY A 228 -9.91 -7.16 -8.56
CA GLY A 228 -10.16 -8.21 -7.56
C GLY A 228 -8.96 -8.54 -6.66
N SER A 229 -7.78 -7.97 -6.91
CA SER A 229 -6.56 -8.23 -6.14
C SER A 229 -6.52 -7.41 -4.86
N GLU A 230 -5.75 -7.91 -3.88
CA GLU A 230 -5.37 -7.20 -2.65
C GLU A 230 -3.84 -7.14 -2.55
N GLY A 231 -3.30 -6.08 -1.95
CA GLY A 231 -1.88 -5.99 -1.63
C GLY A 231 -0.95 -5.97 -2.84
N LEU A 232 -1.30 -5.22 -3.89
CA LEU A 232 -0.37 -4.97 -4.99
C LEU A 232 0.52 -3.76 -4.69
N LEU A 233 1.71 -3.76 -5.29
CA LEU A 233 2.59 -2.61 -5.37
C LEU A 233 2.54 -2.03 -6.78
N GLU A 234 2.14 -0.77 -6.91
CA GLU A 234 2.25 -0.02 -8.15
C GLU A 234 3.53 0.83 -8.13
N LEU A 235 4.38 0.62 -9.12
CA LEU A 235 5.54 1.47 -9.39
C LEU A 235 5.20 2.44 -10.51
N THR A 236 5.29 3.74 -10.25
CA THR A 236 5.16 4.79 -11.28
C THR A 236 6.55 5.30 -11.66
N TRP A 237 6.94 5.06 -12.89
CA TRP A 237 8.17 5.62 -13.47
C TRP A 237 7.83 6.77 -14.40
N ASN A 238 8.33 7.96 -14.07
CA ASN A 238 8.23 9.14 -14.94
C ASN A 238 9.46 9.19 -15.87
N TYR A 239 9.23 9.36 -17.15
CA TYR A 239 10.29 9.31 -18.17
C TYR A 239 11.38 10.34 -17.90
N GLY A 240 12.62 9.89 -17.97
CA GLY A 240 13.79 10.73 -17.88
C GLY A 240 14.36 10.92 -16.47
N THR A 241 13.65 10.47 -15.40
CA THR A 241 14.17 10.55 -14.04
C THR A 241 15.45 9.74 -13.84
N GLU A 242 15.59 8.62 -14.54
CA GLU A 242 16.77 7.77 -14.56
C GLU A 242 18.04 8.45 -15.12
N LYS A 243 17.85 9.48 -15.96
CA LYS A 243 18.96 10.20 -16.62
C LYS A 243 19.59 11.28 -15.75
N ASP A 244 18.87 11.75 -14.72
CA ASP A 244 19.40 12.76 -13.81
C ASP A 244 20.08 12.07 -12.60
N PRO A 245 21.41 12.12 -12.47
CA PRO A 245 22.11 11.48 -11.37
C PRO A 245 21.75 12.09 -10.00
N ASN A 246 21.28 13.34 -9.97
CA ASN A 246 20.93 14.05 -8.74
C ASN A 246 19.44 13.89 -8.37
N PHE A 247 18.62 13.34 -9.25
CA PHE A 247 17.21 13.13 -9.00
C PHE A 247 17.01 12.07 -7.91
N LYS A 248 16.14 12.38 -6.96
CA LYS A 248 15.72 11.47 -5.88
C LYS A 248 14.26 11.69 -5.55
N TYR A 249 13.54 10.61 -5.33
CA TYR A 249 12.26 10.66 -4.65
C TYR A 249 12.44 10.74 -3.13
N HIS A 250 11.46 11.29 -2.47
CA HIS A 250 11.42 11.38 -1.01
C HIS A 250 10.88 10.07 -0.43
N ASP A 251 11.60 9.49 0.51
CA ASP A 251 11.25 8.19 1.13
C ASP A 251 10.09 8.28 2.14
N GLY A 252 9.69 9.50 2.51
CA GLY A 252 8.66 9.79 3.50
C GLY A 252 9.12 9.74 4.95
N ASN A 253 10.35 9.31 5.22
CA ASN A 253 10.91 9.18 6.57
C ASN A 253 11.85 10.35 6.95
N ALA A 254 12.41 11.04 5.96
CA ALA A 254 13.06 12.33 6.16
C ALA A 254 11.99 13.43 6.35
N GLU A 255 12.39 14.59 6.91
CA GLU A 255 11.48 15.73 7.00
C GLU A 255 11.25 16.38 5.60
N PRO A 256 10.01 16.73 5.28
CA PRO A 256 8.77 16.57 6.05
C PRO A 256 8.25 15.12 5.97
N GLN A 257 7.93 14.55 7.15
CA GLN A 257 7.52 13.15 7.24
C GLN A 257 6.09 12.89 6.75
N GLY A 258 5.84 11.65 6.30
CA GLY A 258 4.53 11.21 5.85
C GLY A 258 4.43 9.70 5.75
N PHE A 259 4.42 9.14 4.53
CA PHE A 259 4.55 7.71 4.27
C PHE A 259 5.77 7.15 4.99
N GLY A 260 5.67 5.95 5.56
CA GLY A 260 6.76 5.37 6.31
C GLY A 260 7.44 4.20 5.60
N HIS A 261 6.67 3.19 5.26
CA HIS A 261 7.19 1.97 4.64
C HIS A 261 6.08 1.12 4.00
N ILE A 262 6.50 0.18 3.20
CA ILE A 262 5.72 -1.01 2.87
C ILE A 262 6.22 -2.18 3.73
N CYS A 263 5.38 -3.18 3.97
CA CYS A 263 5.75 -4.36 4.75
C CYS A 263 5.52 -5.64 3.96
N ILE A 264 6.49 -6.56 4.08
CA ILE A 264 6.39 -7.91 3.55
C ILE A 264 6.42 -8.91 4.69
N ALA A 265 5.37 -9.72 4.82
CA ALA A 265 5.34 -10.85 5.73
C ALA A 265 5.95 -12.09 5.04
N VAL A 266 6.92 -12.71 5.70
CA VAL A 266 7.70 -13.83 5.16
C VAL A 266 7.45 -15.13 5.93
N ASP A 267 7.71 -16.26 5.31
CA ASP A 267 7.55 -17.59 5.90
C ASP A 267 8.52 -17.87 7.05
N ASP A 268 9.77 -17.45 6.91
CA ASP A 268 10.84 -17.56 7.91
C ASP A 268 11.69 -16.28 7.88
N LEU A 269 11.58 -15.48 8.93
CA LEU A 269 12.19 -14.15 9.01
C LEU A 269 13.73 -14.21 9.02
N GLU A 270 14.32 -15.18 9.72
CA GLU A 270 15.78 -15.32 9.78
C GLU A 270 16.32 -15.79 8.43
N ALA A 271 15.68 -16.78 7.80
CA ALA A 271 16.07 -17.26 6.49
C ALA A 271 15.88 -16.20 5.39
N ALA A 272 14.80 -15.41 5.46
CA ALA A 272 14.57 -14.28 4.55
C ALA A 272 15.67 -13.23 4.70
N CYS A 273 16.02 -12.86 5.93
CA CYS A 273 17.12 -11.93 6.18
C CYS A 273 18.48 -12.46 5.67
N ALA A 274 18.77 -13.74 5.87
CA ALA A 274 19.99 -14.36 5.32
C ALA A 274 20.01 -14.29 3.77
N ARG A 275 18.88 -14.55 3.13
CA ARG A 275 18.73 -14.40 1.68
C ARG A 275 18.96 -12.95 1.22
N PHE A 276 18.47 -11.94 1.97
CA PHE A 276 18.72 -10.53 1.65
C PHE A 276 20.19 -10.14 1.81
N GLU A 277 20.91 -10.69 2.78
CA GLU A 277 22.37 -10.51 2.89
C GLU A 277 23.11 -11.09 1.67
N GLU A 278 22.75 -12.32 1.23
CA GLU A 278 23.32 -12.92 0.02
C GLU A 278 23.05 -12.08 -1.24
N LYS A 279 21.88 -11.47 -1.32
CA LYS A 279 21.50 -10.56 -2.40
C LYS A 279 22.11 -9.14 -2.26
N LYS A 280 22.87 -8.88 -1.19
CA LYS A 280 23.55 -7.60 -0.90
C LYS A 280 22.61 -6.40 -0.85
N VAL A 281 21.42 -6.59 -0.26
CA VAL A 281 20.44 -5.53 -0.09
C VAL A 281 20.94 -4.49 0.89
N ASN A 282 20.62 -3.22 0.67
CA ASN A 282 20.88 -2.16 1.64
C ASN A 282 19.93 -2.29 2.84
N TRP A 283 20.50 -2.17 4.04
CA TRP A 283 19.76 -2.27 5.29
C TRP A 283 19.50 -0.93 5.92
N LYS A 284 18.28 -0.72 6.37
CA LYS A 284 17.98 0.33 7.36
C LYS A 284 18.12 -0.20 8.78
N LYS A 285 17.71 -1.45 9.02
CA LYS A 285 17.79 -2.14 10.32
C LYS A 285 17.84 -3.65 10.13
N ARG A 286 18.85 -4.28 10.68
CA ARG A 286 18.95 -5.75 10.75
C ARG A 286 18.23 -6.30 11.99
N LEU A 287 17.96 -7.59 12.02
CA LEU A 287 17.43 -8.27 13.22
C LEU A 287 18.36 -8.12 14.42
N THR A 288 19.66 -8.01 14.21
CA THR A 288 20.66 -7.81 15.26
C THR A 288 20.70 -6.40 15.83
N ASP A 289 20.09 -5.43 15.15
CA ASP A 289 20.16 -4.03 15.53
C ASP A 289 19.06 -3.65 16.55
N GLY A 290 19.42 -2.83 17.54
CA GLY A 290 18.48 -2.28 18.50
C GLY A 290 17.76 -3.32 19.37
N ARG A 291 16.60 -2.95 19.91
CA ARG A 291 15.82 -3.78 20.84
C ARG A 291 14.80 -4.71 20.17
N MET A 292 14.20 -4.29 19.05
CA MET A 292 13.20 -5.06 18.32
C MET A 292 13.89 -6.11 17.42
N LYS A 293 13.89 -7.36 17.86
CA LYS A 293 14.55 -8.48 17.17
C LYS A 293 13.62 -9.29 16.25
N ASN A 294 12.37 -8.91 16.20
CA ASN A 294 11.31 -9.57 15.44
C ASN A 294 10.91 -8.85 14.15
N ILE A 295 11.59 -7.75 13.82
CA ILE A 295 11.40 -7.00 12.59
C ILE A 295 12.76 -6.55 12.01
N ALA A 296 12.86 -6.52 10.70
CA ALA A 296 13.98 -5.94 9.97
C ALA A 296 13.48 -4.89 8.96
N PHE A 297 14.36 -4.02 8.53
CA PHE A 297 14.06 -3.05 7.47
C PHE A 297 15.17 -3.07 6.42
N VAL A 298 14.79 -3.31 5.18
CA VAL A 298 15.67 -3.14 4.02
C VAL A 298 15.28 -1.90 3.24
N LEU A 299 16.18 -1.42 2.38
CA LEU A 299 15.94 -0.28 1.51
C LEU A 299 15.81 -0.78 0.06
N ASP A 300 14.82 -0.27 -0.64
CA ASP A 300 14.72 -0.44 -2.08
C ASP A 300 15.72 0.47 -2.82
N PRO A 301 15.83 0.41 -4.16
CA PRO A 301 16.77 1.24 -4.92
C PRO A 301 16.57 2.75 -4.78
N ASP A 302 15.35 3.21 -4.50
CA ASP A 302 15.02 4.62 -4.29
C ASP A 302 15.14 5.06 -2.82
N GLY A 303 15.43 4.11 -1.92
CA GLY A 303 15.59 4.37 -0.48
C GLY A 303 14.30 4.23 0.33
N TYR A 304 13.19 3.78 -0.27
CA TYR A 304 11.99 3.45 0.50
C TYR A 304 12.27 2.31 1.47
N TRP A 305 11.69 2.41 2.65
CA TRP A 305 11.84 1.37 3.66
C TRP A 305 10.86 0.23 3.38
N ILE A 306 11.37 -0.99 3.48
CA ILE A 306 10.59 -2.21 3.41
C ILE A 306 10.75 -2.93 4.75
N GLU A 307 9.69 -2.96 5.53
CA GLU A 307 9.62 -3.77 6.75
C GLU A 307 9.49 -5.24 6.39
N VAL A 308 10.18 -6.09 7.13
CA VAL A 308 10.12 -7.55 6.97
C VAL A 308 9.70 -8.14 8.31
N VAL A 309 8.58 -8.86 8.32
CA VAL A 309 8.00 -9.47 9.50
C VAL A 309 7.74 -10.97 9.30
N GLN A 310 7.71 -11.72 10.42
CA GLN A 310 7.32 -13.12 10.40
C GLN A 310 5.82 -13.27 10.14
N ASN A 311 5.43 -14.10 9.16
CA ASN A 311 4.08 -14.63 9.12
C ASN A 311 3.90 -15.68 10.22
N GLU A 312 3.23 -15.31 11.31
CA GLU A 312 3.12 -16.14 12.51
C GLU A 312 2.37 -17.47 12.24
N LYS A 313 1.48 -17.51 11.26
CA LYS A 313 0.79 -18.76 10.86
C LYS A 313 1.75 -19.78 10.25
N LEU A 314 2.78 -19.31 9.53
CA LEU A 314 3.76 -20.18 8.89
C LEU A 314 4.84 -20.61 9.87
N LYS A 315 5.22 -19.77 10.84
CA LYS A 315 6.18 -20.12 11.90
C LYS A 315 5.72 -21.32 12.71
N ALA A 316 4.42 -21.44 13.01
CA ALA A 316 3.89 -22.59 13.75
C ALA A 316 4.05 -23.94 13.02
N ARG A 317 4.33 -23.93 11.71
CA ARG A 317 4.57 -25.14 10.91
C ARG A 317 6.04 -25.56 10.86
N SER A 318 6.97 -24.67 11.20
CA SER A 318 8.41 -24.91 11.17
C SER A 318 8.96 -25.57 12.45
N ASN A 319 8.15 -25.76 13.48
CA ASN A 319 8.52 -26.36 14.76
C ASN A 319 8.17 -27.86 14.88
N TRP A 320 8.07 -28.57 13.74
CA TRP A 320 7.92 -30.04 13.72
C TRP A 320 9.23 -30.73 13.42
#